data_5dff662cc86ba8f1bbf81831ec0051dd
#
_entry.id   5dff662cc86ba8f1bbf81831ec0051dd
#
_cell.length_a   1.000
_cell.length_b   1.000
_cell.length_c   1.000
_cell.angle_alpha   90.00
_cell.angle_beta   90.00
_cell.angle_gamma   90.00
#
_symmetry.space_group_name_H-M   'P 1'
#
loop_
_entity.id
_entity.type
_entity.pdbx_description
1 polymer ?
#
loop_
_entity_poly.entity_id
_entity_poly.type
_entity_poly.pdbx_seq_one_letter_code
_entity_poly.pdbx_strand_id
1 'polypeptide(L)'
;MDMVGRLDKHLVLQGIGSSSVWRGEIERRSAPVGLSITLQEDSYLPTDAKSFYQFGVPVLSAFTGSHSEYHTPRDTPDTLNYQGAADVARFMGLVTRSLAIAESPPDYQEQAAPQAPTRGRLRAYLGTIPD
;
A
#
# COMPACT_ATOMS: atom_id res chain seq x y z
N MET A 1 -0.88 3.67 5.29
CA MET A 1 0.57 3.85 4.98
C MET A 1 1.34 2.85 5.83
N ASP A 2 2.19 2.11 5.22
CA ASP A 2 3.01 1.10 5.88
C ASP A 2 4.43 1.15 5.32
N MET A 3 5.46 1.09 6.18
CA MET A 3 6.87 1.12 5.81
C MET A 3 7.23 2.26 4.84
N VAL A 4 6.81 3.50 5.13
CA VAL A 4 7.00 4.64 4.22
C VAL A 4 8.27 5.47 4.46
N GLY A 5 9.15 4.99 5.34
CA GLY A 5 10.37 5.68 5.72
C GLY A 5 11.59 5.44 4.80
N ARG A 6 11.48 4.57 3.82
CA ARG A 6 12.61 4.14 2.96
C ARG A 6 12.37 4.47 1.48
N LEU A 7 11.74 5.61 1.19
CA LEU A 7 11.55 6.03 -0.20
C LEU A 7 12.92 6.19 -0.90
N ASP A 8 13.14 5.41 -1.95
CA ASP A 8 14.31 5.50 -2.84
C ASP A 8 13.87 6.08 -4.20
N LYS A 9 13.33 5.26 -5.07
CA LYS A 9 12.98 5.67 -6.45
C LYS A 9 11.50 5.86 -6.66
N HIS A 10 10.70 4.97 -6.09
CA HIS A 10 9.26 4.91 -6.35
C HIS A 10 8.47 4.71 -5.06
N LEU A 11 7.36 5.43 -4.97
CA LEU A 11 6.30 5.09 -4.04
C LEU A 11 5.42 4.00 -4.67
N VAL A 12 5.19 2.91 -3.98
CA VAL A 12 4.24 1.89 -4.39
C VAL A 12 2.88 2.19 -3.78
N LEU A 13 1.86 2.31 -4.61
CA LEU A 13 0.47 2.40 -4.17
C LEU A 13 -0.25 1.10 -4.48
N GLN A 14 -0.76 0.46 -3.44
CA GLN A 14 -1.41 -0.85 -3.48
C GLN A 14 -2.90 -0.70 -3.23
N GLY A 15 -3.70 -1.67 -3.70
CA GLY A 15 -5.14 -1.65 -3.53
C GLY A 15 -5.87 -0.88 -4.62
N ILE A 16 -5.22 -0.58 -5.74
CA ILE A 16 -5.79 0.23 -6.83
C ILE A 16 -7.06 -0.40 -7.40
N GLY A 17 -7.12 -1.73 -7.46
CA GLY A 17 -8.29 -2.45 -7.97
C GLY A 17 -9.50 -2.43 -7.03
N SER A 18 -9.41 -1.83 -5.84
CA SER A 18 -10.53 -1.74 -4.89
C SER A 18 -11.54 -0.63 -5.21
N SER A 19 -11.21 0.31 -6.09
CA SER A 19 -12.10 1.38 -6.53
C SER A 19 -11.68 1.98 -7.86
N SER A 20 -12.66 2.38 -8.66
CA SER A 20 -12.44 3.04 -9.96
C SER A 20 -11.84 4.45 -9.83
N VAL A 21 -12.01 5.10 -8.69
CA VAL A 21 -11.58 6.50 -8.49
C VAL A 21 -10.07 6.63 -8.26
N TRP A 22 -9.36 5.55 -7.84
CA TRP A 22 -7.98 5.66 -7.39
C TRP A 22 -7.04 6.21 -8.46
N ARG A 23 -7.12 5.73 -9.69
CA ARG A 23 -6.21 6.18 -10.76
C ARG A 23 -6.31 7.67 -11.00
N GLY A 24 -7.52 8.20 -11.11
CA GLY A 24 -7.75 9.63 -11.32
C GLY A 24 -7.34 10.48 -10.12
N GLU A 25 -7.57 10.02 -8.89
CA GLU A 25 -7.13 10.72 -7.68
C GLU A 25 -5.60 10.77 -7.58
N ILE A 26 -4.94 9.65 -7.83
CA ILE A 26 -3.48 9.56 -7.78
C ILE A 26 -2.87 10.51 -8.82
N GLU A 27 -3.33 10.48 -10.05
CA GLU A 27 -2.83 11.35 -11.11
C GLU A 27 -2.94 12.83 -10.75
N ARG A 28 -4.12 13.26 -10.27
CA ARG A 28 -4.34 14.67 -9.88
C ARG A 28 -3.50 15.11 -8.68
N ARG A 29 -3.22 14.21 -7.72
CA ARG A 29 -2.55 14.57 -6.46
C ARG A 29 -1.05 14.31 -6.47
N SER A 30 -0.54 13.47 -7.37
CA SER A 30 0.91 13.24 -7.49
C SER A 30 1.66 14.37 -8.18
N ALA A 31 1.03 15.01 -9.16
CA ALA A 31 1.67 16.07 -9.93
C ALA A 31 2.27 17.22 -9.08
N PRO A 32 1.60 17.76 -8.05
CA PRO A 32 2.17 18.83 -7.21
C PRO A 32 3.32 18.39 -6.31
N VAL A 33 3.50 17.07 -6.08
CA VAL A 33 4.51 16.52 -5.17
C VAL A 33 5.73 16.00 -5.94
N GLY A 34 5.56 15.64 -7.20
CA GLY A 34 6.65 15.15 -8.05
C GLY A 34 7.13 13.73 -7.70
N LEU A 35 6.29 12.92 -7.05
CA LEU A 35 6.63 11.54 -6.70
C LEU A 35 6.50 10.62 -7.92
N SER A 36 7.51 9.77 -8.11
CA SER A 36 7.41 8.64 -9.01
C SER A 36 6.59 7.52 -8.34
N ILE A 37 5.51 7.10 -8.97
CA ILE A 37 4.54 6.19 -8.37
C ILE A 37 4.39 4.93 -9.23
N THR A 38 4.43 3.79 -8.58
CA THR A 38 4.08 2.48 -9.15
C THR A 38 2.73 2.04 -8.59
N LEU A 39 1.82 1.60 -9.45
CA LEU A 39 0.47 1.16 -9.07
C LEU A 39 0.40 -0.36 -9.02
N GLN A 40 -0.20 -0.91 -7.95
CA GLN A 40 -0.47 -2.32 -7.78
C GLN A 40 -1.96 -2.54 -7.51
N GLU A 41 -2.57 -3.40 -8.30
CA GLU A 41 -4.02 -3.65 -8.28
C GLU A 41 -4.48 -4.41 -7.03
N ASP A 42 -3.66 -5.33 -6.52
CA ASP A 42 -4.03 -6.25 -5.43
C ASP A 42 -4.51 -5.49 -4.18
N SER A 43 -5.68 -5.87 -3.70
CA SER A 43 -6.32 -5.32 -2.49
C SER A 43 -6.29 -6.28 -1.30
N TYR A 44 -5.85 -7.54 -1.50
CA TYR A 44 -5.65 -8.53 -0.43
C TYR A 44 -4.28 -8.40 0.22
N LEU A 45 -3.96 -7.19 0.67
CA LEU A 45 -2.65 -6.85 1.23
C LEU A 45 -2.40 -7.57 2.55
N PRO A 46 -1.16 -7.99 2.87
CA PRO A 46 -0.80 -8.61 4.16
C PRO A 46 -0.69 -7.57 5.30
N THR A 47 -1.67 -6.68 5.40
CA THR A 47 -1.76 -5.58 6.37
C THR A 47 -3.20 -5.43 6.84
N ASP A 48 -3.46 -4.52 7.78
CA ASP A 48 -4.80 -4.20 8.29
C ASP A 48 -5.77 -3.77 7.16
N ALA A 49 -5.25 -3.23 6.06
CA ALA A 49 -6.04 -2.85 4.88
C ALA A 49 -6.88 -4.01 4.35
N LYS A 50 -6.39 -5.26 4.44
CA LYS A 50 -7.14 -6.45 4.03
C LYS A 50 -8.47 -6.59 4.77
N SER A 51 -8.47 -6.35 6.07
CA SER A 51 -9.68 -6.46 6.87
C SER A 51 -10.73 -5.45 6.42
N PHE A 52 -10.35 -4.21 6.20
CA PHE A 52 -11.27 -3.18 5.68
C PHE A 52 -11.80 -3.55 4.29
N TYR A 53 -10.92 -4.00 3.40
CA TYR A 53 -11.31 -4.42 2.06
C TYR A 53 -12.33 -5.55 2.08
N GLN A 54 -12.13 -6.57 2.93
CA GLN A 54 -13.06 -7.70 3.07
C GLN A 54 -14.43 -7.31 3.63
N PHE A 55 -14.53 -6.16 4.31
CA PHE A 55 -15.80 -5.58 4.76
C PHE A 55 -16.42 -4.61 3.73
N GLY A 56 -15.96 -4.61 2.49
CA GLY A 56 -16.52 -3.77 1.43
C GLY A 56 -16.05 -2.33 1.44
N VAL A 57 -14.93 -2.03 2.09
CA VAL A 57 -14.31 -0.71 2.11
C VAL A 57 -13.17 -0.66 1.10
N PRO A 58 -13.19 0.25 0.12
CA PRO A 58 -12.08 0.43 -0.80
C PRO A 58 -10.83 0.91 -0.06
N VAL A 59 -9.67 0.39 -0.44
CA VAL A 59 -8.41 0.65 0.25
C VAL A 59 -7.35 1.21 -0.69
N LEU A 60 -6.51 2.09 -0.17
CA LEU A 60 -5.32 2.60 -0.82
C LEU A 60 -4.17 2.61 0.19
N SER A 61 -3.14 1.83 -0.06
CA SER A 61 -1.97 1.72 0.81
C SER A 61 -0.71 2.26 0.15
N ALA A 62 0.02 3.12 0.86
CA ALA A 62 1.33 3.60 0.44
C ALA A 62 2.43 2.78 1.10
N PHE A 63 3.42 2.35 0.28
CA PHE A 63 4.50 1.48 0.66
C PHE A 63 5.79 1.87 -0.09
N THR A 64 6.94 1.84 0.55
CA THR A 64 8.22 2.22 -0.07
C THR A 64 9.15 1.03 -0.36
N GLY A 65 8.65 -0.17 -0.21
CA GLY A 65 9.41 -1.41 -0.45
C GLY A 65 9.95 -2.04 0.82
N SER A 66 10.33 -3.31 0.71
CA SER A 66 11.01 -4.04 1.77
C SER A 66 12.50 -3.67 1.81
N HIS A 67 13.11 -3.76 2.98
CA HIS A 67 14.53 -3.49 3.19
C HIS A 67 15.16 -4.55 4.11
N SER A 68 16.47 -4.69 4.05
CA SER A 68 17.24 -5.74 4.75
C SER A 68 17.24 -5.58 6.28
N GLU A 69 16.96 -4.39 6.78
CA GLU A 69 16.93 -4.07 8.21
C GLU A 69 15.57 -4.36 8.86
N TYR A 70 14.54 -4.69 8.05
CA TYR A 70 13.18 -4.96 8.53
C TYR A 70 13.18 -5.97 9.68
N HIS A 71 12.51 -5.61 10.78
CA HIS A 71 12.41 -6.40 12.02
C HIS A 71 13.78 -6.76 12.65
N THR A 72 14.81 -5.98 12.41
CA THR A 72 16.12 -6.16 13.05
C THR A 72 16.52 -4.96 13.91
N PRO A 73 17.46 -5.13 14.88
CA PRO A 73 18.00 -3.99 15.66
C PRO A 73 18.75 -2.94 14.81
N ARG A 74 19.00 -3.22 13.54
CA ARG A 74 19.65 -2.28 12.61
C ARG A 74 18.67 -1.33 11.91
N ASP A 75 17.36 -1.53 12.09
CA ASP A 75 16.34 -0.60 11.60
C ASP A 75 16.26 0.61 12.54
N THR A 76 17.17 1.56 12.32
CA THR A 76 17.42 2.70 13.17
C THR A 76 17.02 4.02 12.48
N PRO A 77 16.74 5.11 13.21
CA PRO A 77 16.27 6.39 12.64
C PRO A 77 17.21 7.02 11.61
N ASP A 78 18.54 6.78 11.72
CA ASP A 78 19.53 7.30 10.77
C ASP A 78 19.44 6.66 9.37
N THR A 79 18.69 5.56 9.23
CA THR A 79 18.44 4.90 7.95
C THR A 79 17.19 5.42 7.24
N LEU A 80 16.45 6.37 7.84
CA LEU A 80 15.21 6.89 7.28
C LEU A 80 15.47 8.02 6.27
N ASN A 81 14.73 7.98 5.16
CA ASN A 81 14.62 9.11 4.25
C ASN A 81 13.50 10.05 4.73
N TYR A 82 13.84 11.00 5.58
CA TYR A 82 12.88 11.96 6.16
C TYR A 82 12.19 12.83 5.10
N GLN A 83 12.95 13.27 4.09
CA GLN A 83 12.36 14.07 3.01
C GLN A 83 11.36 13.24 2.20
N GLY A 84 11.74 12.01 1.83
CA GLY A 84 10.84 11.09 1.14
C GLY A 84 9.58 10.77 1.95
N ALA A 85 9.74 10.54 3.26
CA ALA A 85 8.60 10.33 4.16
C ALA A 85 7.67 11.55 4.21
N ALA A 86 8.21 12.77 4.23
CA ALA A 86 7.44 14.02 4.19
C ALA A 86 6.69 14.18 2.86
N ASP A 87 7.30 13.82 1.74
CA ASP A 87 6.67 13.88 0.42
C ASP A 87 5.53 12.84 0.30
N VAL A 88 5.73 11.63 0.82
CA VAL A 88 4.66 10.62 0.93
C VAL A 88 3.52 11.14 1.80
N ALA A 89 3.81 11.71 2.96
CA ALA A 89 2.79 12.24 3.85
C ALA A 89 2.00 13.39 3.20
N ARG A 90 2.68 14.29 2.47
CA ARG A 90 2.04 15.36 1.70
C ARG A 90 1.11 14.81 0.64
N PHE A 91 1.56 13.85 -0.15
CA PHE A 91 0.76 13.21 -1.18
C PHE A 91 -0.49 12.54 -0.59
N MET A 92 -0.32 11.68 0.42
CA MET A 92 -1.43 10.99 1.07
C MET A 92 -2.40 11.97 1.76
N GLY A 93 -1.88 13.06 2.31
CA GLY A 93 -2.69 14.15 2.86
C GLY A 93 -3.57 14.84 1.80
N LEU A 94 -3.04 15.06 0.59
CA LEU A 94 -3.83 15.60 -0.54
C LEU A 94 -4.93 14.63 -0.97
N VAL A 95 -4.64 13.32 -1.05
CA VAL A 95 -5.65 12.29 -1.35
C VAL A 95 -6.72 12.26 -0.25
N THR A 96 -6.32 12.17 1.00
CA THR A 96 -7.24 12.15 2.15
C THR A 96 -8.16 13.37 2.17
N ARG A 97 -7.60 14.55 1.97
CA ARG A 97 -8.40 15.79 1.91
C ARG A 97 -9.40 15.76 0.76
N SER A 98 -8.98 15.28 -0.41
CA SER A 98 -9.88 15.17 -1.57
C SER A 98 -11.07 14.27 -1.27
N LEU A 99 -10.82 13.11 -0.67
CA LEU A 99 -11.88 12.17 -0.30
C LEU A 99 -12.81 12.73 0.78
N ALA A 100 -12.25 13.44 1.76
CA ALA A 100 -13.03 14.00 2.88
C ALA A 100 -14.02 15.09 2.45
N ILE A 101 -13.77 15.78 1.34
CA ILE A 101 -14.66 16.82 0.80
C ILE A 101 -15.43 16.36 -0.43
N ALA A 102 -15.28 15.10 -0.86
CA ALA A 102 -16.00 14.56 -1.99
C ALA A 102 -17.50 14.40 -1.67
N GLU A 103 -18.36 14.64 -2.64
CA GLU A 103 -19.82 14.51 -2.48
C GLU A 103 -20.27 13.06 -2.27
N SER A 104 -19.46 12.11 -2.74
CA SER A 104 -19.72 10.67 -2.59
C SER A 104 -18.44 9.92 -2.25
N PRO A 105 -18.55 8.84 -1.47
CA PRO A 105 -17.40 7.99 -1.17
C PRO A 105 -16.91 7.28 -2.44
N PRO A 106 -15.65 6.78 -2.43
CA PRO A 106 -15.16 5.89 -3.48
C PRO A 106 -16.06 4.65 -3.63
N ASP A 107 -16.28 4.21 -4.87
CA ASP A 107 -16.97 2.96 -5.16
C ASP A 107 -16.14 1.77 -4.67
N TYR A 108 -16.79 0.71 -4.23
CA TYR A 108 -16.11 -0.54 -3.89
C TYR A 108 -16.12 -1.48 -5.10
N GLN A 109 -14.94 -1.97 -5.46
CA GLN A 109 -14.77 -3.01 -6.48
C GLN A 109 -14.23 -4.28 -5.84
N GLU A 110 -15.01 -5.36 -5.96
CA GLU A 110 -14.60 -6.67 -5.47
C GLU A 110 -13.61 -7.32 -6.45
N GLN A 111 -12.49 -7.76 -5.93
CA GLN A 111 -11.52 -8.56 -6.66
C GLN A 111 -11.65 -10.03 -6.27
N ALA A 112 -11.35 -10.92 -7.21
CA ALA A 112 -11.27 -12.34 -6.89
C ALA A 112 -10.25 -12.57 -5.76
N ALA A 113 -10.67 -13.28 -4.71
CA ALA A 113 -9.76 -13.63 -3.63
C ALA A 113 -8.58 -14.45 -4.19
N PRO A 114 -7.35 -14.22 -3.70
CA PRO A 114 -6.21 -15.02 -4.06
C PRO A 114 -6.55 -16.50 -3.83
N GLN A 115 -6.45 -17.30 -4.88
CA GLN A 115 -6.67 -18.74 -4.74
C GLN A 115 -5.58 -19.28 -3.81
N ALA A 116 -5.99 -19.91 -2.71
CA ALA A 116 -5.06 -20.67 -1.90
C ALA A 116 -4.32 -21.65 -2.84
N PRO A 117 -2.98 -21.73 -2.76
CA PRO A 117 -2.26 -22.68 -3.59
C PRO A 117 -2.90 -24.03 -3.41
N THR A 118 -3.35 -24.62 -4.53
CA THR A 118 -3.95 -25.96 -4.54
C THR A 118 -3.01 -26.85 -3.77
N ARG A 119 -3.49 -27.48 -2.69
CA ARG A 119 -2.72 -28.37 -1.83
C ARG A 119 -2.22 -29.57 -2.62
N GLY A 120 -1.25 -29.36 -3.49
CA GLY A 120 -0.41 -30.41 -4.03
C GLY A 120 0.47 -30.89 -2.87
N ARG A 121 0.16 -32.10 -2.36
CA ARG A 121 0.93 -32.88 -1.38
C ARG A 121 1.75 -32.02 -0.41
N LEU A 122 1.16 -31.64 0.70
CA LEU A 122 1.87 -31.09 1.84
C LEU A 122 2.91 -32.12 2.32
N ARG A 123 4.15 -31.96 1.91
CA ARG A 123 5.26 -32.38 2.76
C ARG A 123 5.20 -31.49 3.99
N ALA A 124 5.22 -32.12 5.17
CA ALA A 124 5.14 -31.42 6.44
C ALA A 124 6.08 -30.20 6.45
N TYR A 125 5.50 -29.00 6.57
CA TYR A 125 6.25 -27.79 6.77
C TYR A 125 6.37 -27.57 8.29
N LEU A 126 7.56 -27.53 8.81
CA LEU A 126 7.84 -27.16 10.20
C LEU A 126 7.66 -25.64 10.36
N GLY A 127 6.45 -25.13 10.28
CA GLY A 127 5.97 -23.84 10.77
C GLY A 127 6.89 -22.59 10.79
N THR A 128 8.03 -22.64 10.14
CA THR A 128 8.93 -21.49 9.98
C THR A 128 8.69 -20.91 8.60
N ILE A 129 8.10 -19.73 8.55
CA ILE A 129 8.17 -18.87 7.37
C ILE A 129 9.60 -18.32 7.36
N PRO A 130 10.44 -18.62 6.37
CA PRO A 130 11.69 -17.90 6.24
C PRO A 130 11.37 -16.44 5.92
N ASP A 131 11.95 -15.55 6.72
CA ASP A 131 11.95 -14.11 6.47
C ASP A 131 12.61 -13.77 5.13
#